data_53788f2f96feeb6e3b239d9fe0fca6f0
#
_entry.id   53788f2f96feeb6e3b239d9fe0fca6f0
#
_cell.length_a   1.000
_cell.length_b   1.000
_cell.length_c   1.000
_cell.angle_alpha   90.00
_cell.angle_beta   90.00
_cell.angle_gamma   90.00
#
_symmetry.space_group_name_H-M   'P 1'
#
loop_
_entity.id
_entity.type
_entity.pdbx_description
1 polymer ?
#
loop_
_entity_poly.entity_id
_entity_poly.type
_entity_poly.pdbx_seq_one_letter_code
_entity_poly.pdbx_strand_id
1 'polypeptide(L)'
;MKLTPAERGRWKFRLGSLGLGMLAAGAVFGASLAVSDDLRLMYLVGVIVLFCAATWMGANSGRDRLSACLLYLPLAGMFGFLVLGQLPFLWPHLLLWALAIAIGLSLLAARLNRKGMISGVVILFALSACYCMTYIPDRMKRATNHFGDGAAPEFAFQAVSEGAVPTTATPGKILLIDFFGTWCPPCIAELPEIVRVRAGLQNRRDIEFVVVGTNAGGDTPERLRAFARRQHVTLPLAFDQGKKAHAAFGLSGFPGIVVIDRAGRVRLTRQGYNSSEASFRGDLTQLLESL
;
A
#
# COMPACT_ATOMS: atom_id res chain seq x y z
N MET A 1 7.40 -46.77 15.23
CA MET A 1 6.04 -46.66 15.81
C MET A 1 5.04 -46.56 14.66
N LYS A 2 4.19 -47.59 14.42
CA LYS A 2 3.21 -47.60 13.32
C LYS A 2 1.94 -46.91 13.79
N LEU A 3 1.58 -45.80 13.12
CA LEU A 3 0.35 -45.08 13.42
C LEU A 3 -0.88 -45.97 13.24
N THR A 4 -1.87 -45.87 14.14
CA THR A 4 -3.17 -46.52 14.01
C THR A 4 -3.96 -45.97 12.80
N PRO A 5 -4.93 -46.68 12.24
CA PRO A 5 -5.76 -46.19 11.14
C PRO A 5 -6.42 -44.83 11.44
N ALA A 6 -6.89 -44.61 12.68
CA ALA A 6 -7.52 -43.37 13.13
C ALA A 6 -6.49 -42.22 13.19
N GLU A 7 -5.28 -42.49 13.64
CA GLU A 7 -4.19 -41.48 13.66
C GLU A 7 -3.77 -41.12 12.25
N ARG A 8 -3.66 -42.07 11.34
CA ARG A 8 -3.38 -41.82 9.91
C ARG A 8 -4.46 -40.95 9.26
N GLY A 9 -5.74 -41.17 9.59
CA GLY A 9 -6.82 -40.31 9.11
C GLY A 9 -6.70 -38.87 9.60
N ARG A 10 -6.42 -38.66 10.88
CA ARG A 10 -6.19 -37.36 11.48
C ARG A 10 -4.98 -36.63 10.84
N TRP A 11 -3.89 -37.33 10.63
CA TRP A 11 -2.72 -36.75 9.99
C TRP A 11 -2.95 -36.36 8.54
N LYS A 12 -3.64 -37.18 7.74
CA LYS A 12 -4.04 -36.83 6.38
C LYS A 12 -4.87 -35.56 6.34
N PHE A 13 -5.80 -35.41 7.27
CA PHE A 13 -6.64 -34.24 7.38
C PHE A 13 -5.84 -32.99 7.77
N ARG A 14 -4.91 -33.08 8.73
CA ARG A 14 -4.00 -32.01 9.14
C ARG A 14 -3.10 -31.54 8.01
N LEU A 15 -2.53 -32.46 7.26
CA LEU A 15 -1.74 -32.13 6.06
C LEU A 15 -2.60 -31.47 4.98
N GLY A 16 -3.84 -31.93 4.79
CA GLY A 16 -4.81 -31.28 3.91
C GLY A 16 -5.13 -29.85 4.33
N SER A 17 -5.26 -29.60 5.64
CA SER A 17 -5.49 -28.24 6.19
C SER A 17 -4.31 -27.30 5.92
N LEU A 18 -3.08 -27.79 6.07
CA LEU A 18 -1.88 -27.02 5.75
C LEU A 18 -1.82 -26.73 4.24
N GLY A 19 -2.09 -27.73 3.38
CA GLY A 19 -2.15 -27.56 1.93
C GLY A 19 -3.19 -26.51 1.51
N LEU A 20 -4.39 -26.55 2.14
CA LEU A 20 -5.44 -25.57 1.89
C LEU A 20 -5.03 -24.15 2.34
N GLY A 21 -4.31 -24.04 3.46
CA GLY A 21 -3.71 -22.78 3.93
C GLY A 21 -2.66 -22.23 2.95
N MET A 22 -1.83 -23.09 2.38
CA MET A 22 -0.86 -22.69 1.33
C MET A 22 -1.57 -22.23 0.05
N LEU A 23 -2.63 -22.91 -0.36
CA LEU A 23 -3.46 -22.48 -1.50
C LEU A 23 -4.13 -21.13 -1.23
N ALA A 24 -4.63 -20.90 -0.01
CA ALA A 24 -5.19 -19.62 0.40
C ALA A 24 -4.15 -18.50 0.35
N ALA A 25 -2.94 -18.75 0.86
CA ALA A 25 -1.83 -17.79 0.80
C ALA A 25 -1.43 -17.49 -0.66
N GLY A 26 -1.35 -18.53 -1.50
CA GLY A 26 -1.10 -18.39 -2.94
C GLY A 26 -2.18 -17.59 -3.67
N ALA A 27 -3.46 -17.79 -3.33
CA ALA A 27 -4.58 -17.05 -3.91
C ALA A 27 -4.53 -15.56 -3.52
N VAL A 28 -4.26 -15.25 -2.25
CA VAL A 28 -4.11 -13.86 -1.77
C VAL A 28 -2.93 -13.19 -2.46
N PHE A 29 -1.78 -13.86 -2.55
CA PHE A 29 -0.59 -13.35 -3.23
C PHE A 29 -0.82 -13.18 -4.75
N GLY A 30 -1.44 -14.17 -5.39
CA GLY A 30 -1.78 -14.11 -6.81
C GLY A 30 -2.75 -12.99 -7.15
N ALA A 31 -3.75 -12.75 -6.29
CA ALA A 31 -4.67 -11.62 -6.43
C ALA A 31 -3.94 -10.26 -6.35
N SER A 32 -2.94 -10.14 -5.49
CA SER A 32 -2.15 -8.91 -5.39
C SER A 32 -1.32 -8.64 -6.64
N LEU A 33 -0.77 -9.69 -7.26
CA LEU A 33 0.01 -9.56 -8.48
C LEU A 33 -0.84 -9.30 -9.73
N ALA A 34 -2.05 -9.88 -9.78
CA ALA A 34 -2.87 -9.90 -10.99
C ALA A 34 -3.84 -8.73 -11.11
N VAL A 35 -4.31 -8.18 -10.00
CA VAL A 35 -5.45 -7.25 -9.98
C VAL A 35 -5.07 -5.85 -9.52
N SER A 36 -4.40 -5.72 -8.40
CA SER A 36 -3.89 -4.42 -7.91
C SER A 36 -3.06 -4.60 -6.63
N ASP A 37 -2.22 -3.62 -6.33
CA ASP A 37 -1.50 -3.49 -5.05
C ASP A 37 -2.41 -3.03 -3.89
N ASP A 38 -3.74 -3.12 -4.05
CA ASP A 38 -4.69 -2.68 -3.03
C ASP A 38 -4.75 -3.69 -1.86
N LEU A 39 -4.19 -3.29 -0.73
CA LEU A 39 -4.20 -4.06 0.52
C LEU A 39 -5.60 -4.48 0.98
N ARG A 40 -6.63 -3.73 0.61
CA ARG A 40 -8.03 -4.04 0.94
C ARG A 40 -8.52 -5.27 0.20
N LEU A 41 -8.16 -5.39 -1.08
CA LEU A 41 -8.50 -6.57 -1.88
C LEU A 41 -7.81 -7.82 -1.34
N MET A 42 -6.51 -7.73 -1.04
CA MET A 42 -5.77 -8.84 -0.42
C MET A 42 -6.41 -9.31 0.89
N TYR A 43 -6.80 -8.36 1.73
CA TYR A 43 -7.47 -8.66 2.99
C TYR A 43 -8.81 -9.37 2.76
N LEU A 44 -9.67 -8.84 1.88
CA LEU A 44 -11.01 -9.39 1.60
C LEU A 44 -10.93 -10.81 1.01
N VAL A 45 -10.02 -11.04 0.07
CA VAL A 45 -9.76 -12.39 -0.47
C VAL A 45 -9.35 -13.34 0.65
N GLY A 46 -8.45 -12.92 1.54
CA GLY A 46 -8.04 -13.69 2.70
C GLY A 46 -9.20 -14.07 3.62
N VAL A 47 -10.07 -13.11 3.97
CA VAL A 47 -11.27 -13.34 4.80
C VAL A 47 -12.19 -14.39 4.15
N ILE A 48 -12.51 -14.21 2.86
CA ILE A 48 -13.44 -15.10 2.14
C ILE A 48 -12.86 -16.52 2.06
N VAL A 49 -11.61 -16.65 1.62
CA VAL A 49 -10.98 -17.97 1.42
C VAL A 49 -10.85 -18.72 2.75
N LEU A 50 -10.38 -18.04 3.81
CA LEU A 50 -10.23 -18.66 5.13
C LEU A 50 -11.58 -19.03 5.76
N PHE A 51 -12.58 -18.17 5.59
CA PHE A 51 -13.93 -18.46 6.07
C PHE A 51 -14.53 -19.69 5.38
N CYS A 52 -14.45 -19.77 4.05
CA CYS A 52 -14.93 -20.91 3.27
C CYS A 52 -14.18 -22.19 3.63
N ALA A 53 -12.86 -22.13 3.73
CA ALA A 53 -12.02 -23.26 4.10
C ALA A 53 -12.33 -23.78 5.51
N ALA A 54 -12.47 -22.87 6.49
CA ALA A 54 -12.81 -23.21 7.86
C ALA A 54 -14.22 -23.82 7.97
N THR A 55 -15.17 -23.31 7.20
CA THR A 55 -16.54 -23.86 7.12
C THR A 55 -16.53 -25.28 6.56
N TRP A 56 -15.80 -25.52 5.48
CA TRP A 56 -15.63 -26.85 4.89
C TRP A 56 -14.94 -27.83 5.86
N MET A 57 -13.92 -27.38 6.57
CA MET A 57 -13.23 -28.18 7.59
C MET A 57 -14.16 -28.55 8.76
N GLY A 58 -14.94 -27.59 9.23
CA GLY A 58 -15.91 -27.84 10.32
C GLY A 58 -16.93 -28.89 9.95
N ALA A 59 -17.32 -29.01 8.67
CA ALA A 59 -18.24 -30.06 8.18
C ALA A 59 -17.60 -31.44 8.17
N ASN A 60 -16.29 -31.56 7.90
CA ASN A 60 -15.68 -32.85 7.58
C ASN A 60 -14.87 -33.51 8.72
N SER A 61 -14.46 -32.76 9.76
CA SER A 61 -13.52 -33.29 10.76
C SER A 61 -13.79 -32.94 12.21
N GLY A 62 -14.85 -32.23 12.47
CA GLY A 62 -15.08 -31.74 13.83
C GLY A 62 -14.06 -30.68 14.24
N ARG A 63 -13.92 -30.43 15.56
CA ARG A 63 -13.12 -29.31 16.13
C ARG A 63 -11.64 -29.67 16.36
N ASP A 64 -10.92 -30.06 15.34
CA ASP A 64 -9.46 -30.23 15.50
C ASP A 64 -8.77 -28.86 15.48
N ARG A 65 -8.43 -28.35 16.68
CA ARG A 65 -7.74 -27.05 16.85
C ARG A 65 -6.43 -26.99 16.08
N LEU A 66 -5.71 -28.12 16.00
CA LEU A 66 -4.43 -28.16 15.29
C LEU A 66 -4.62 -27.96 13.79
N SER A 67 -5.67 -28.53 13.20
CA SER A 67 -6.02 -28.33 11.80
C SER A 67 -6.37 -26.87 11.50
N ALA A 68 -7.06 -26.17 12.41
CA ALA A 68 -7.32 -24.75 12.30
C ALA A 68 -6.04 -23.90 12.35
N CYS A 69 -5.11 -24.23 13.25
CA CYS A 69 -3.80 -23.57 13.31
C CYS A 69 -3.00 -23.81 12.02
N LEU A 70 -3.00 -25.02 11.48
CA LEU A 70 -2.30 -25.34 10.23
C LEU A 70 -2.92 -24.68 9.01
N LEU A 71 -4.22 -24.42 8.99
CA LEU A 71 -4.88 -23.62 7.97
C LEU A 71 -4.42 -22.15 8.01
N TYR A 72 -4.29 -21.59 9.22
CA TYR A 72 -3.96 -20.19 9.43
C TYR A 72 -2.46 -19.89 9.22
N LEU A 73 -1.59 -20.85 9.55
CA LEU A 73 -0.13 -20.67 9.63
C LEU A 73 0.50 -20.10 8.36
N PRO A 74 0.20 -20.56 7.13
CA PRO A 74 0.83 -20.04 5.92
C PRO A 74 0.53 -18.55 5.69
N LEU A 75 -0.72 -18.14 5.88
CA LEU A 75 -1.12 -16.73 5.76
C LEU A 75 -0.53 -15.88 6.88
N ALA A 76 -0.57 -16.36 8.12
CA ALA A 76 0.02 -15.67 9.26
C ALA A 76 1.54 -15.53 9.11
N GLY A 77 2.24 -16.53 8.58
CA GLY A 77 3.68 -16.47 8.32
C GLY A 77 4.04 -15.46 7.23
N MET A 78 3.34 -15.47 6.12
CA MET A 78 3.55 -14.54 5.01
C MET A 78 3.29 -13.09 5.43
N PHE A 79 2.13 -12.83 6.08
CA PHE A 79 1.79 -11.49 6.55
C PHE A 79 2.52 -11.09 7.83
N GLY A 80 2.87 -12.05 8.69
CA GLY A 80 3.65 -11.78 9.90
C GLY A 80 4.98 -11.11 9.57
N PHE A 81 5.66 -11.57 8.53
CA PHE A 81 6.89 -10.93 8.05
C PHE A 81 6.67 -9.48 7.60
N LEU A 82 5.60 -9.22 6.84
CA LEU A 82 5.20 -7.87 6.42
C LEU A 82 4.83 -6.97 7.61
N VAL A 83 4.05 -7.50 8.55
CA VAL A 83 3.59 -6.76 9.74
C VAL A 83 4.76 -6.42 10.66
N LEU A 84 5.67 -7.35 10.91
CA LEU A 84 6.79 -7.14 11.82
C LEU A 84 7.88 -6.24 11.24
N GLY A 85 8.08 -6.28 9.90
CA GLY A 85 9.21 -5.59 9.26
C GLY A 85 8.85 -4.28 8.56
N GLN A 86 7.70 -4.18 7.93
CA GLN A 86 7.38 -3.08 7.00
C GLN A 86 6.13 -2.29 7.37
N LEU A 87 5.06 -2.95 7.80
CA LEU A 87 3.75 -2.35 7.98
C LEU A 87 3.10 -2.80 9.31
N PRO A 88 3.67 -2.41 10.47
CA PRO A 88 3.20 -2.89 11.77
C PRO A 88 1.73 -2.56 12.05
N PHE A 89 1.15 -1.55 11.40
CA PHE A 89 -0.27 -1.20 11.57
C PHE A 89 -1.23 -2.20 10.94
N LEU A 90 -0.75 -3.19 10.18
CA LEU A 90 -1.58 -4.25 9.57
C LEU A 90 -1.86 -5.44 10.51
N TRP A 91 -1.41 -5.41 11.78
CA TRP A 91 -1.69 -6.49 12.73
C TRP A 91 -3.19 -6.87 12.86
N PRO A 92 -4.19 -5.94 12.68
CA PRO A 92 -5.59 -6.34 12.74
C PRO A 92 -6.02 -7.31 11.63
N HIS A 93 -5.30 -7.38 10.49
CA HIS A 93 -5.51 -8.40 9.46
C HIS A 93 -5.48 -9.81 10.07
N LEU A 94 -4.44 -10.07 10.87
CA LEU A 94 -4.22 -11.39 11.48
C LEU A 94 -5.36 -11.74 12.43
N LEU A 95 -5.83 -10.78 13.24
CA LEU A 95 -6.96 -11.02 14.15
C LEU A 95 -8.27 -11.26 13.41
N LEU A 96 -8.58 -10.48 12.38
CA LEU A 96 -9.84 -10.64 11.63
C LEU A 96 -9.84 -11.93 10.82
N TRP A 97 -8.71 -12.39 10.31
CA TRP A 97 -8.58 -13.70 9.68
C TRP A 97 -8.76 -14.84 10.68
N ALA A 98 -8.17 -14.73 11.87
CA ALA A 98 -8.40 -15.70 12.94
C ALA A 98 -9.88 -15.75 13.35
N LEU A 99 -10.54 -14.61 13.43
CA LEU A 99 -11.98 -14.50 13.72
C LEU A 99 -12.82 -15.14 12.60
N ALA A 100 -12.48 -14.95 11.32
CA ALA A 100 -13.14 -15.59 10.19
C ALA A 100 -13.07 -17.11 10.27
N ILE A 101 -11.90 -17.66 10.62
CA ILE A 101 -11.72 -19.10 10.85
C ILE A 101 -12.57 -19.59 12.04
N ALA A 102 -12.54 -18.87 13.17
CA ALA A 102 -13.29 -19.25 14.36
C ALA A 102 -14.81 -19.29 14.09
N ILE A 103 -15.33 -18.29 13.38
CA ILE A 103 -16.74 -18.24 12.98
C ILE A 103 -17.04 -19.38 11.99
N GLY A 104 -16.23 -19.57 10.94
CA GLY A 104 -16.40 -20.64 9.96
C GLY A 104 -16.47 -22.03 10.59
N LEU A 105 -15.54 -22.34 11.50
CA LEU A 105 -15.55 -23.61 12.25
C LEU A 105 -16.78 -23.77 13.16
N SER A 106 -17.27 -22.66 13.73
CA SER A 106 -18.43 -22.68 14.65
C SER A 106 -19.75 -22.86 13.93
N LEU A 107 -19.87 -22.43 12.68
CA LEU A 107 -21.09 -22.51 11.88
C LEU A 107 -21.58 -23.91 11.69
N LEU A 108 -20.71 -24.88 11.46
CA LEU A 108 -21.08 -26.29 11.17
C LEU A 108 -20.98 -27.22 12.38
N ALA A 109 -20.38 -26.74 13.48
CA ALA A 109 -20.36 -27.52 14.72
C ALA A 109 -21.73 -27.60 15.42
N ALA A 110 -22.81 -27.18 14.78
CA ALA A 110 -24.23 -27.30 15.19
C ALA A 110 -24.58 -26.80 16.61
N ARG A 111 -23.75 -25.98 17.23
CA ARG A 111 -23.94 -25.47 18.58
C ARG A 111 -24.36 -24.00 18.67
N LEU A 112 -24.21 -23.24 17.61
CA LEU A 112 -24.79 -21.89 17.52
C LEU A 112 -26.21 -22.01 16.97
N ASN A 113 -27.19 -21.40 17.64
CA ASN A 113 -28.50 -21.27 17.07
C ASN A 113 -28.45 -20.40 15.81
N ARG A 114 -29.42 -20.50 14.92
CA ARG A 114 -29.45 -19.73 13.65
C ARG A 114 -29.25 -18.23 13.84
N LYS A 115 -29.75 -17.67 14.95
CA LYS A 115 -29.59 -16.23 15.27
C LYS A 115 -28.16 -15.88 15.61
N GLY A 116 -27.48 -16.64 16.48
CA GLY A 116 -26.06 -16.41 16.81
C GLY A 116 -25.13 -16.57 15.63
N MET A 117 -25.46 -17.45 14.70
CA MET A 117 -24.75 -17.67 13.46
C MET A 117 -24.82 -16.45 12.54
N ILE A 118 -26.04 -15.96 12.29
CA ILE A 118 -26.27 -14.75 11.46
C ILE A 118 -25.58 -13.55 12.09
N SER A 119 -25.71 -13.36 13.41
CA SER A 119 -25.03 -12.26 14.13
C SER A 119 -23.51 -12.32 13.98
N GLY A 120 -22.89 -13.49 14.12
CA GLY A 120 -21.44 -13.65 13.94
C GLY A 120 -20.96 -13.26 12.55
N VAL A 121 -21.67 -13.71 11.52
CA VAL A 121 -21.36 -13.36 10.12
C VAL A 121 -21.55 -11.85 9.88
N VAL A 122 -22.65 -11.26 10.34
CA VAL A 122 -22.91 -9.82 10.21
C VAL A 122 -21.84 -9.00 10.90
N ILE A 123 -21.43 -9.38 12.13
CA ILE A 123 -20.36 -8.71 12.86
C ILE A 123 -19.04 -8.81 12.10
N LEU A 124 -18.67 -9.98 11.58
CA LEU A 124 -17.44 -10.16 10.80
C LEU A 124 -17.43 -9.24 9.58
N PHE A 125 -18.53 -9.19 8.80
CA PHE A 125 -18.63 -8.33 7.64
C PHE A 125 -18.61 -6.85 8.01
N ALA A 126 -19.30 -6.43 9.08
CA ALA A 126 -19.29 -5.04 9.55
C ALA A 126 -17.89 -4.61 10.01
N LEU A 127 -17.19 -5.43 10.77
CA LEU A 127 -15.81 -5.17 11.19
C LEU A 127 -14.86 -5.11 9.99
N SER A 128 -15.02 -6.02 9.03
CA SER A 128 -14.21 -6.04 7.81
C SER A 128 -14.46 -4.81 6.94
N ALA A 129 -15.71 -4.39 6.78
CA ALA A 129 -16.05 -3.18 6.05
C ALA A 129 -15.48 -1.92 6.73
N CYS A 130 -15.66 -1.80 8.03
CA CYS A 130 -15.09 -0.70 8.81
C CYS A 130 -13.56 -0.66 8.67
N TYR A 131 -12.91 -1.79 8.83
CA TYR A 131 -11.46 -1.91 8.68
C TYR A 131 -10.96 -1.50 7.30
N CYS A 132 -11.60 -1.96 6.23
CA CYS A 132 -11.24 -1.63 4.85
C CYS A 132 -11.54 -0.17 4.47
N MET A 133 -12.65 0.38 4.96
CA MET A 133 -13.11 1.71 4.54
C MET A 133 -12.52 2.85 5.37
N THR A 134 -12.16 2.59 6.62
CA THR A 134 -11.68 3.66 7.53
C THR A 134 -10.25 3.43 8.00
N TYR A 135 -9.96 2.26 8.58
CA TYR A 135 -8.68 2.03 9.24
C TYR A 135 -7.50 1.93 8.26
N ILE A 136 -7.61 1.10 7.22
CA ILE A 136 -6.51 0.93 6.24
C ILE A 136 -6.17 2.26 5.56
N PRO A 137 -7.13 3.01 4.96
CA PRO A 137 -6.81 4.28 4.30
C PRO A 137 -6.18 5.31 5.23
N ASP A 138 -6.71 5.47 6.46
CA ASP A 138 -6.17 6.42 7.43
C ASP A 138 -4.73 6.07 7.84
N ARG A 139 -4.47 4.79 8.13
CA ARG A 139 -3.13 4.33 8.53
C ARG A 139 -2.13 4.38 7.38
N MET A 140 -2.54 4.00 6.17
CA MET A 140 -1.71 4.15 4.98
C MET A 140 -1.34 5.60 4.75
N LYS A 141 -2.32 6.52 4.81
CA LYS A 141 -2.08 7.95 4.67
C LYS A 141 -1.08 8.48 5.70
N ARG A 142 -1.18 8.06 6.97
CA ARG A 142 -0.22 8.43 8.02
C ARG A 142 1.15 7.80 7.83
N ALA A 143 1.22 6.59 7.31
CA ALA A 143 2.49 5.90 7.07
C ALA A 143 3.24 6.46 5.85
N THR A 144 2.52 6.99 4.86
CA THR A 144 3.10 7.56 3.65
C THR A 144 3.38 9.05 3.74
N ASN A 145 2.61 9.80 4.53
CA ASN A 145 2.73 11.25 4.66
C ASN A 145 3.46 11.62 5.96
N HIS A 146 4.58 12.28 5.83
CA HIS A 146 5.29 12.88 6.95
C HIS A 146 5.19 14.41 6.84
N PHE A 147 4.39 15.01 7.71
CA PHE A 147 4.30 16.45 7.84
C PHE A 147 5.44 16.94 8.74
N GLY A 148 6.13 17.98 8.32
CA GLY A 148 7.29 18.52 9.01
C GLY A 148 7.28 20.05 9.05
N ASP A 149 8.25 20.61 9.73
CA ASP A 149 8.51 22.03 9.80
C ASP A 149 10.03 22.31 9.87
N GLY A 150 10.84 21.34 9.46
CA GLY A 150 12.29 21.46 9.39
C GLY A 150 12.75 22.22 8.16
N ALA A 151 13.91 22.87 8.24
CA ALA A 151 14.54 23.46 7.08
C ALA A 151 14.81 22.39 6.01
N ALA A 152 14.55 22.73 4.75
CA ALA A 152 14.90 21.84 3.64
C ALA A 152 16.42 21.63 3.61
N PRO A 153 16.90 20.40 3.37
CA PRO A 153 18.31 20.17 3.13
C PRO A 153 18.77 20.94 1.88
N GLU A 154 20.04 21.20 1.78
CA GLU A 154 20.60 21.73 0.54
C GLU A 154 20.49 20.68 -0.58
N PHE A 155 19.99 21.09 -1.72
CA PHE A 155 19.89 20.25 -2.91
C PHE A 155 20.08 21.08 -4.18
N ALA A 156 20.53 20.43 -5.24
CA ALA A 156 20.58 21.00 -6.57
C ALA A 156 20.29 19.91 -7.60
N PHE A 157 19.43 20.22 -8.56
CA PHE A 157 19.09 19.33 -9.66
C PHE A 157 19.74 19.80 -10.96
N GLN A 158 20.01 18.87 -11.86
CA GLN A 158 20.33 19.16 -13.25
C GLN A 158 19.03 19.40 -14.02
N ALA A 159 18.85 20.55 -14.67
CA ALA A 159 17.72 20.78 -15.55
C ALA A 159 17.73 19.82 -16.75
N VAL A 160 16.56 19.26 -17.08
CA VAL A 160 16.38 18.29 -18.18
C VAL A 160 15.51 18.85 -19.28
N SER A 161 14.38 19.51 -18.94
CA SER A 161 13.54 20.20 -19.91
C SER A 161 14.08 21.60 -20.24
N GLU A 162 13.61 22.15 -21.35
CA GLU A 162 13.84 23.54 -21.70
C GLU A 162 12.98 24.48 -20.84
N GLY A 163 13.36 25.75 -20.74
CA GLY A 163 12.68 26.76 -19.97
C GLY A 163 13.09 26.86 -18.51
N ALA A 164 12.28 27.52 -17.69
CA ALA A 164 12.53 27.69 -16.27
C ALA A 164 12.24 26.38 -15.51
N VAL A 165 13.30 25.72 -15.07
CA VAL A 165 13.22 24.49 -14.26
C VAL A 165 13.68 24.82 -12.85
N PRO A 166 12.85 24.60 -11.81
CA PRO A 166 13.28 24.73 -10.41
C PRO A 166 14.37 23.68 -10.10
N THR A 167 15.60 24.13 -9.95
CA THR A 167 16.75 23.26 -9.61
C THR A 167 17.14 23.33 -8.15
N THR A 168 16.64 24.35 -7.44
CA THR A 168 16.78 24.58 -5.99
C THR A 168 15.50 25.21 -5.48
N ALA A 169 15.33 25.32 -4.16
CA ALA A 169 14.22 26.08 -3.59
C ALA A 169 14.38 27.58 -3.88
N THR A 170 13.34 28.20 -4.43
CA THR A 170 13.30 29.63 -4.70
C THR A 170 12.72 30.36 -3.47
N PRO A 171 13.44 31.29 -2.84
CA PRO A 171 12.92 32.04 -1.71
C PRO A 171 11.59 32.75 -2.03
N GLY A 172 10.63 32.65 -1.11
CA GLY A 172 9.30 33.23 -1.28
C GLY A 172 8.33 32.43 -2.17
N LYS A 173 8.77 31.30 -2.71
CA LYS A 173 7.90 30.39 -3.47
C LYS A 173 7.72 29.05 -2.78
N ILE A 174 6.60 28.40 -3.07
CA ILE A 174 6.33 27.01 -2.70
C ILE A 174 6.88 26.13 -3.80
N LEU A 175 7.59 25.05 -3.45
CA LEU A 175 8.11 24.08 -4.41
C LEU A 175 7.54 22.69 -4.12
N LEU A 176 6.88 22.10 -5.13
CA LEU A 176 6.53 20.69 -5.14
C LEU A 176 7.54 19.94 -6.00
N ILE A 177 8.21 18.97 -5.38
CA ILE A 177 9.16 18.06 -6.02
C ILE A 177 8.48 16.68 -6.09
N ASP A 178 8.43 16.10 -7.28
CA ASP A 178 7.96 14.73 -7.53
C ASP A 178 9.14 13.87 -8.00
N PHE A 179 9.68 13.03 -7.12
CA PHE A 179 10.73 12.06 -7.45
C PHE A 179 10.14 10.86 -8.18
N PHE A 180 10.56 10.71 -9.41
CA PHE A 180 9.95 9.84 -10.42
C PHE A 180 10.96 8.84 -11.01
N GLY A 181 10.45 7.66 -11.44
CA GLY A 181 11.21 6.71 -12.26
C GLY A 181 10.41 6.28 -13.50
N THR A 182 11.04 6.25 -14.68
CA THR A 182 10.38 5.85 -15.93
C THR A 182 9.97 4.36 -15.95
N TRP A 183 10.55 3.58 -15.06
CA TRP A 183 10.33 2.15 -14.84
C TRP A 183 9.35 1.83 -13.70
N CYS A 184 8.86 2.84 -13.00
CA CYS A 184 8.07 2.72 -11.77
C CYS A 184 6.56 2.82 -12.07
N PRO A 185 5.79 1.71 -12.07
CA PRO A 185 4.36 1.75 -12.39
C PRO A 185 3.54 2.69 -11.51
N PRO A 186 3.69 2.73 -10.16
CA PRO A 186 2.96 3.69 -9.35
C PRO A 186 3.33 5.15 -9.65
N CYS A 187 4.59 5.45 -10.03
CA CYS A 187 4.98 6.80 -10.46
C CYS A 187 4.23 7.22 -11.74
N ILE A 188 4.14 6.30 -12.71
CA ILE A 188 3.42 6.53 -13.98
C ILE A 188 1.93 6.78 -13.72
N ALA A 189 1.36 6.07 -12.73
CA ALA A 189 -0.03 6.26 -12.33
C ALA A 189 -0.28 7.57 -11.54
N GLU A 190 0.71 8.06 -10.78
CA GLU A 190 0.64 9.30 -10.01
C GLU A 190 0.76 10.56 -10.89
N LEU A 191 1.62 10.52 -11.89
CA LEU A 191 1.98 11.69 -12.70
C LEU A 191 0.79 12.46 -13.29
N PRO A 192 -0.26 11.80 -13.84
CA PRO A 192 -1.47 12.51 -14.28
C PRO A 192 -2.18 13.29 -13.16
N GLU A 193 -2.13 12.81 -11.92
CA GLU A 193 -2.73 13.52 -10.79
C GLU A 193 -1.94 14.77 -10.43
N ILE A 194 -0.59 14.70 -10.45
CA ILE A 194 0.27 15.89 -10.27
C ILE A 194 0.01 16.93 -11.36
N VAL A 195 -0.14 16.50 -12.62
CA VAL A 195 -0.52 17.39 -13.73
C VAL A 195 -1.87 18.08 -13.47
N ARG A 196 -2.87 17.33 -12.94
CA ARG A 196 -4.18 17.90 -12.59
C ARG A 196 -4.10 18.87 -11.42
N VAL A 197 -3.30 18.59 -10.38
CA VAL A 197 -3.04 19.53 -9.28
C VAL A 197 -2.43 20.81 -9.83
N ARG A 198 -1.41 20.73 -10.70
CA ARG A 198 -0.79 21.90 -11.34
C ARG A 198 -1.80 22.71 -12.15
N ALA A 199 -2.65 22.02 -12.91
CA ALA A 199 -3.70 22.68 -13.72
C ALA A 199 -4.73 23.42 -12.86
N GLY A 200 -5.13 22.85 -11.72
CA GLY A 200 -6.03 23.50 -10.75
C GLY A 200 -5.42 24.76 -10.11
N LEU A 201 -4.09 24.81 -10.01
CA LEU A 201 -3.33 25.91 -9.39
C LEU A 201 -2.65 26.84 -10.41
N GLN A 202 -3.07 26.85 -11.67
CA GLN A 202 -2.44 27.61 -12.75
C GLN A 202 -2.37 29.13 -12.50
N ASN A 203 -3.25 29.69 -11.69
CA ASN A 203 -3.29 31.09 -11.29
C ASN A 203 -2.30 31.43 -10.14
N ARG A 204 -1.74 30.44 -9.47
CA ARG A 204 -0.79 30.55 -8.38
C ARG A 204 0.64 30.56 -8.95
N ARG A 205 1.17 31.74 -9.24
CA ARG A 205 2.54 31.93 -9.79
C ARG A 205 3.63 31.74 -8.74
N ASP A 206 3.25 31.68 -7.49
CA ASP A 206 4.11 31.44 -6.34
C ASP A 206 4.32 29.96 -6.04
N ILE A 207 3.70 29.03 -6.80
CA ILE A 207 3.88 27.59 -6.66
C ILE A 207 4.65 27.06 -7.87
N GLU A 208 5.79 26.46 -7.60
CA GLU A 208 6.64 25.79 -8.58
C GLU A 208 6.48 24.28 -8.48
N PHE A 209 6.53 23.59 -9.62
CA PHE A 209 6.45 22.14 -9.74
C PHE A 209 7.67 21.64 -10.51
N VAL A 210 8.23 20.53 -10.09
CA VAL A 210 9.31 19.85 -10.81
C VAL A 210 9.20 18.32 -10.65
N VAL A 211 9.31 17.61 -11.77
CA VAL A 211 9.44 16.14 -11.79
C VAL A 211 10.92 15.81 -11.87
N VAL A 212 11.42 15.03 -10.92
CA VAL A 212 12.85 14.76 -10.75
C VAL A 212 13.13 13.28 -10.96
N GLY A 213 13.79 12.95 -12.07
CA GLY A 213 14.35 11.62 -12.29
C GLY A 213 15.63 11.39 -11.49
N THR A 214 16.00 10.13 -11.31
CA THR A 214 17.26 9.74 -10.66
C THR A 214 17.93 8.59 -11.42
N ASN A 215 19.17 8.22 -11.06
CA ASN A 215 19.85 7.06 -11.67
C ASN A 215 19.21 5.70 -11.30
N ALA A 216 18.19 5.67 -10.44
CA ALA A 216 17.52 4.41 -10.09
C ALA A 216 16.91 3.74 -11.34
N GLY A 217 16.97 2.41 -11.40
CA GLY A 217 16.45 1.64 -12.52
C GLY A 217 17.16 1.91 -13.85
N GLY A 218 18.33 2.52 -13.83
CA GLY A 218 19.11 2.88 -15.03
C GLY A 218 18.55 4.08 -15.79
N ASP A 219 17.76 4.94 -15.16
CA ASP A 219 17.31 6.20 -15.78
C ASP A 219 18.46 7.18 -15.98
N THR A 220 18.33 7.96 -17.03
CA THR A 220 19.23 9.05 -17.41
C THR A 220 18.40 10.28 -17.79
N PRO A 221 19.00 11.48 -17.84
CA PRO A 221 18.30 12.67 -18.32
C PRO A 221 17.64 12.47 -19.70
N GLU A 222 18.29 11.73 -20.61
CA GLU A 222 17.79 11.45 -21.96
C GLU A 222 16.58 10.52 -21.92
N ARG A 223 16.62 9.46 -21.09
CA ARG A 223 15.48 8.54 -20.90
C ARG A 223 14.28 9.25 -20.31
N LEU A 224 14.50 10.10 -19.29
CA LEU A 224 13.45 10.92 -18.68
C LEU A 224 12.83 11.87 -19.70
N ARG A 225 13.65 12.57 -20.50
CA ARG A 225 13.18 13.46 -21.56
C ARG A 225 12.39 12.69 -22.64
N ALA A 226 12.87 11.51 -23.05
CA ALA A 226 12.19 10.68 -24.02
C ALA A 226 10.85 10.15 -23.49
N PHE A 227 10.80 9.74 -22.23
CA PHE A 227 9.56 9.33 -21.55
C PHE A 227 8.56 10.50 -21.52
N ALA A 228 8.95 11.67 -21.05
CA ALA A 228 8.11 12.84 -20.95
C ALA A 228 7.48 13.23 -22.30
N ARG A 229 8.27 13.18 -23.39
CA ARG A 229 7.74 13.42 -24.75
C ARG A 229 6.67 12.39 -25.14
N ARG A 230 6.90 11.11 -24.88
CA ARG A 230 5.93 10.03 -25.20
C ARG A 230 4.65 10.14 -24.40
N GLN A 231 4.75 10.57 -23.14
CA GLN A 231 3.61 10.70 -22.22
C GLN A 231 3.00 12.10 -22.19
N HIS A 232 3.47 13.00 -23.04
CA HIS A 232 3.01 14.40 -23.12
C HIS A 232 3.07 15.13 -21.76
N VAL A 233 4.13 14.88 -20.97
CA VAL A 233 4.35 15.54 -19.68
C VAL A 233 4.77 16.99 -19.92
N THR A 234 4.01 17.93 -19.39
CA THR A 234 4.23 19.37 -19.52
C THR A 234 4.89 20.01 -18.30
N LEU A 235 5.14 19.23 -17.26
CA LEU A 235 5.82 19.71 -16.05
C LEU A 235 7.32 19.87 -16.30
N PRO A 236 7.98 20.84 -15.62
CA PRO A 236 9.43 20.98 -15.65
C PRO A 236 10.12 19.67 -15.20
N LEU A 237 11.18 19.29 -15.90
CA LEU A 237 11.93 18.07 -15.63
C LEU A 237 13.33 18.40 -15.15
N ALA A 238 13.74 17.74 -14.08
CA ALA A 238 15.10 17.80 -13.55
C ALA A 238 15.65 16.40 -13.25
N PHE A 239 16.90 16.31 -12.90
CA PHE A 239 17.58 15.06 -12.61
C PHE A 239 18.44 15.19 -11.35
N ASP A 240 18.24 14.25 -10.40
CA ASP A 240 19.02 14.12 -9.17
C ASP A 240 20.11 13.07 -9.37
N GLN A 241 21.29 13.53 -9.74
CA GLN A 241 22.44 12.67 -9.99
C GLN A 241 22.87 11.94 -8.70
N GLY A 242 22.83 10.62 -8.74
CA GLY A 242 23.22 9.77 -7.61
C GLY A 242 22.20 9.71 -6.46
N LYS A 243 20.97 10.16 -6.67
CA LYS A 243 19.89 10.15 -5.65
C LYS A 243 20.23 10.96 -4.39
N LYS A 244 21.04 12.00 -4.50
CA LYS A 244 21.53 12.75 -3.34
C LYS A 244 20.40 13.52 -2.65
N ALA A 245 19.61 14.25 -3.41
CA ALA A 245 18.48 15.00 -2.87
C ALA A 245 17.37 14.05 -2.38
N HIS A 246 17.04 13.01 -3.15
CA HIS A 246 16.09 11.98 -2.74
C HIS A 246 16.44 11.40 -1.35
N ALA A 247 17.72 11.04 -1.13
CA ALA A 247 18.19 10.54 0.15
C ALA A 247 18.20 11.62 1.26
N ALA A 248 18.58 12.87 0.92
CA ALA A 248 18.60 13.99 1.87
C ALA A 248 17.20 14.34 2.40
N PHE A 249 16.15 14.17 1.60
CA PHE A 249 14.76 14.30 2.03
C PHE A 249 14.22 13.05 2.79
N GLY A 250 15.08 12.06 3.08
CA GLY A 250 14.70 10.85 3.81
C GLY A 250 13.86 9.86 3.02
N LEU A 251 13.80 10.01 1.70
CA LEU A 251 13.07 9.08 0.83
C LEU A 251 13.88 7.80 0.59
N SER A 252 13.21 6.65 0.61
CA SER A 252 13.81 5.34 0.36
C SER A 252 13.27 4.64 -0.89
N GLY A 253 12.10 5.07 -1.40
CA GLY A 253 11.40 4.48 -2.54
C GLY A 253 10.77 5.50 -3.47
N PHE A 254 10.09 5.01 -4.51
CA PHE A 254 9.41 5.80 -5.53
C PHE A 254 7.92 5.41 -5.62
N PRO A 255 7.03 6.36 -6.00
CA PRO A 255 7.28 7.80 -6.13
C PRO A 255 7.56 8.47 -4.78
N GLY A 256 8.09 9.69 -4.82
CA GLY A 256 8.33 10.49 -3.62
C GLY A 256 7.97 11.95 -3.85
N ILE A 257 7.05 12.50 -3.04
CA ILE A 257 6.67 13.92 -3.11
C ILE A 257 7.28 14.66 -1.94
N VAL A 258 7.87 15.82 -2.23
CA VAL A 258 8.32 16.78 -1.21
C VAL A 258 7.67 18.14 -1.50
N VAL A 259 7.10 18.76 -0.47
CA VAL A 259 6.59 20.14 -0.53
C VAL A 259 7.40 21.02 0.38
N ILE A 260 7.97 22.08 -0.17
CA ILE A 260 8.76 23.10 0.53
C ILE A 260 7.97 24.40 0.49
N ASP A 261 7.81 25.06 1.64
CA ASP A 261 7.09 26.33 1.74
C ASP A 261 7.95 27.55 1.37
N ARG A 262 7.35 28.75 1.40
CA ARG A 262 8.02 30.01 1.07
C ARG A 262 9.21 30.37 1.98
N ALA A 263 9.24 29.78 3.19
CA ALA A 263 10.33 29.96 4.15
C ALA A 263 11.45 28.91 3.99
N GLY A 264 11.35 28.04 2.97
CA GLY A 264 12.31 26.97 2.75
C GLY A 264 12.17 25.80 3.73
N ARG A 265 10.99 25.60 4.33
CA ARG A 265 10.73 24.49 5.26
C ARG A 265 10.00 23.37 4.56
N VAL A 266 10.39 22.12 4.85
CA VAL A 266 9.70 20.93 4.36
C VAL A 266 8.36 20.79 5.11
N ARG A 267 7.26 20.89 4.37
CA ARG A 267 5.89 20.77 4.93
C ARG A 267 5.32 19.39 4.73
N LEU A 268 5.69 18.70 3.68
CA LEU A 268 5.30 17.33 3.37
C LEU A 268 6.47 16.57 2.79
N THR A 269 6.71 15.37 3.30
CA THR A 269 7.43 14.31 2.61
C THR A 269 6.49 13.12 2.51
N ARG A 270 6.21 12.68 1.29
CA ARG A 270 5.34 11.54 1.02
C ARG A 270 6.08 10.50 0.20
N GLN A 271 5.92 9.22 0.55
CA GLN A 271 6.50 8.12 -0.21
C GLN A 271 5.42 7.12 -0.63
N GLY A 272 5.46 6.74 -1.90
CA GLY A 272 4.51 5.82 -2.50
C GLY A 272 3.22 6.50 -2.96
N TYR A 273 2.55 5.87 -3.93
CA TYR A 273 1.26 6.28 -4.48
C TYR A 273 0.30 5.10 -4.53
N ASN A 274 -0.94 5.34 -4.16
CA ASN A 274 -2.03 4.37 -4.25
C ASN A 274 -3.15 4.97 -5.11
N SER A 275 -3.40 4.39 -6.28
CA SER A 275 -4.42 4.86 -7.22
C SER A 275 -5.86 4.78 -6.68
N SER A 276 -6.10 3.97 -5.64
CA SER A 276 -7.39 3.92 -4.95
C SER A 276 -7.59 4.99 -3.87
N GLU A 277 -6.59 5.86 -3.63
CA GLU A 277 -6.73 7.00 -2.71
C GLU A 277 -7.43 8.18 -3.39
N ALA A 278 -8.75 8.20 -3.32
CA ALA A 278 -9.56 9.22 -3.96
C ALA A 278 -9.28 10.66 -3.46
N SER A 279 -8.76 10.81 -2.24
CA SER A 279 -8.44 12.11 -1.63
C SER A 279 -7.09 12.69 -2.04
N PHE A 280 -6.20 11.93 -2.68
CA PHE A 280 -4.82 12.33 -2.99
C PHE A 280 -4.70 13.71 -3.59
N ARG A 281 -5.43 13.95 -4.70
CA ARG A 281 -5.42 15.24 -5.41
C ARG A 281 -5.96 16.37 -4.53
N GLY A 282 -7.10 16.14 -3.84
CA GLY A 282 -7.72 17.14 -2.98
C GLY A 282 -6.82 17.54 -1.81
N ASP A 283 -6.24 16.55 -1.13
CA ASP A 283 -5.34 16.78 0.01
C ASP A 283 -4.08 17.58 -0.39
N LEU A 284 -3.49 17.22 -1.54
CA LEU A 284 -2.29 17.90 -2.04
C LEU A 284 -2.61 19.32 -2.49
N THR A 285 -3.74 19.53 -3.17
CA THR A 285 -4.19 20.87 -3.56
C THR A 285 -4.45 21.72 -2.32
N GLN A 286 -5.20 21.21 -1.35
CA GLN A 286 -5.51 21.93 -0.11
C GLN A 286 -4.23 22.30 0.67
N LEU A 287 -3.25 21.41 0.74
CA LEU A 287 -1.96 21.71 1.35
C LEU A 287 -1.29 22.88 0.64
N LEU A 288 -1.15 22.81 -0.69
CA LEU A 288 -0.49 23.88 -1.48
C LEU A 288 -1.22 25.23 -1.40
N GLU A 289 -2.54 25.22 -1.28
CA GLU A 289 -3.36 26.43 -1.10
C GLU A 289 -3.18 27.05 0.29
N SER A 290 -2.95 26.21 1.31
CA SER A 290 -2.79 26.64 2.71
C SER A 290 -1.41 27.24 3.02
N LEU A 291 -0.42 27.04 2.15
CA LEU A 291 0.94 27.55 2.30
C LEU A 291 1.12 28.89 1.58
#